data_87fe64ac630ba9d1cc438382f6109277
#
_entry.id   87fe64ac630ba9d1cc438382f6109277
#
_cell.length_a   1.000
_cell.length_b   1.000
_cell.length_c   1.000
_cell.angle_alpha   90.00
_cell.angle_beta   90.00
_cell.angle_gamma   90.00
#
_symmetry.space_group_name_H-M   'P 1'
#
loop_
_entity.id
_entity.type
_entity.pdbx_description
1 polymer ?
#
loop_
_entity_poly.entity_id
_entity_poly.type
_entity_poly.pdbx_seq_one_letter_code
_entity_poly.pdbx_strand_id
1 'polypeptide(L)'
;RTNYKSKFPNQAVDIDLWDDVTFLNKAKLTFKGKITRAAILLLGREESEHFINPAQAKIRWLLKDSAGNDKDYRIEGCPLLLAVDKIYTRIRNLKYRYIKDGTLFPEEIDQYEPFVIREAINNCIAHQDYTKGGRINVIEMEDQLVFTNLGSFIPGSVEKVIRENAPEERYRNQFLANAMFNLKMVDTAGGGIRKMFLYQRERFFPLPDYDLSEDRVKVTITGKVLDIDFARTLARNKELTLDEIILLDKVQKKKPLNEAEEKYLKDRKLIEGRKPNYYISAGIAASLPDSAMKAHYIKTRGFDD
;
A
#
# COMPACT_ATOMS: atom_id res chain seq x y z
N ARG A 1 -8.97 24.01 7.22
CA ARG A 1 -7.87 24.77 7.87
C ARG A 1 -7.11 23.92 8.88
N THR A 2 -7.77 23.15 9.75
CA THR A 2 -7.14 22.33 10.80
C THR A 2 -6.03 21.43 10.26
N ASN A 3 -6.30 20.66 9.20
CA ASN A 3 -5.31 19.78 8.58
C ASN A 3 -4.11 20.56 8.00
N TYR A 4 -4.36 21.70 7.38
CA TYR A 4 -3.32 22.56 6.83
C TYR A 4 -2.42 23.11 7.94
N LYS A 5 -3.00 23.61 9.05
CA LYS A 5 -2.23 24.07 10.22
C LYS A 5 -1.39 22.94 10.82
N SER A 6 -1.97 21.75 10.94
CA SER A 6 -1.23 20.56 11.42
C SER A 6 -0.06 20.17 10.49
N LYS A 7 -0.12 20.51 9.20
CA LYS A 7 0.98 20.32 8.25
C LYS A 7 2.02 21.43 8.33
N PHE A 8 1.60 22.66 8.57
CA PHE A 8 2.44 23.86 8.61
C PHE A 8 2.29 24.59 9.95
N PRO A 9 2.75 24.00 11.07
CA PRO A 9 2.53 24.57 12.40
C PRO A 9 3.16 25.96 12.58
N ASN A 10 4.27 26.23 11.91
CA ASN A 10 4.95 27.55 11.98
C ASN A 10 4.15 28.69 11.30
N GLN A 11 3.14 28.35 10.51
CA GLN A 11 2.27 29.31 9.82
C GLN A 11 0.86 29.35 10.44
N ALA A 12 0.64 28.72 11.58
CA ALA A 12 -0.69 28.54 12.16
C ALA A 12 -1.43 29.87 12.38
N VAL A 13 -0.72 30.89 12.85
CA VAL A 13 -1.27 32.24 13.09
C VAL A 13 -1.66 32.93 11.77
N ASP A 14 -0.78 32.89 10.78
CA ASP A 14 -1.04 33.49 9.48
C ASP A 14 -2.23 32.83 8.77
N ILE A 15 -2.36 31.49 8.90
CA ILE A 15 -3.46 30.72 8.32
C ILE A 15 -4.83 31.19 8.85
N ASP A 16 -4.89 31.63 10.09
CA ASP A 16 -6.12 32.20 10.67
C ASP A 16 -6.49 33.56 10.08
N LEU A 17 -5.49 34.34 9.72
CA LEU A 17 -5.67 35.66 9.13
C LEU A 17 -6.01 35.64 7.65
N TRP A 18 -5.75 34.51 6.94
CA TRP A 18 -6.08 34.43 5.52
C TRP A 18 -7.59 34.35 5.30
N ASP A 19 -8.09 35.10 4.33
CA ASP A 19 -9.43 34.89 3.82
C ASP A 19 -9.56 33.53 3.14
N ASP A 20 -10.78 33.11 2.82
CA ASP A 20 -11.03 31.80 2.24
C ASP A 20 -10.42 31.64 0.85
N VAL A 21 -10.41 32.69 0.03
CA VAL A 21 -9.82 32.65 -1.31
C VAL A 21 -8.31 32.47 -1.24
N THR A 22 -7.64 33.23 -0.36
CA THR A 22 -6.21 33.10 -0.12
C THR A 22 -5.86 31.71 0.41
N PHE A 23 -6.60 31.21 1.41
CA PHE A 23 -6.40 29.87 1.97
C PHE A 23 -6.53 28.79 0.90
N LEU A 24 -7.62 28.81 0.12
CA LEU A 24 -7.87 27.80 -0.91
C LEU A 24 -6.82 27.84 -2.03
N ASN A 25 -6.34 29.02 -2.41
CA ASN A 25 -5.25 29.16 -3.39
C ASN A 25 -3.94 28.56 -2.85
N LYS A 26 -3.58 28.87 -1.59
CA LYS A 26 -2.36 28.33 -0.94
C LYS A 26 -2.46 26.82 -0.73
N ALA A 27 -3.62 26.31 -0.41
CA ALA A 27 -3.88 24.87 -0.28
C ALA A 27 -3.89 24.14 -1.63
N LYS A 28 -3.74 24.83 -2.77
CA LYS A 28 -3.82 24.27 -4.13
C LYS A 28 -5.19 23.65 -4.46
N LEU A 29 -6.24 24.24 -3.91
CA LEU A 29 -7.64 23.85 -4.18
C LEU A 29 -8.27 24.73 -5.23
N THR A 30 -7.81 26.00 -5.31
CA THR A 30 -8.23 26.94 -6.35
C THR A 30 -7.01 27.49 -7.08
N PHE A 31 -7.25 28.05 -8.25
CA PHE A 31 -6.24 28.75 -9.03
C PHE A 31 -6.76 30.16 -9.37
N LYS A 32 -6.09 31.20 -8.85
CA LYS A 32 -6.54 32.60 -9.00
C LYS A 32 -8.02 32.79 -8.60
N GLY A 33 -8.41 32.17 -7.48
CA GLY A 33 -9.79 32.22 -6.98
C GLY A 33 -10.81 31.35 -7.72
N LYS A 34 -10.42 30.67 -8.82
CA LYS A 34 -11.31 29.78 -9.58
C LYS A 34 -11.25 28.35 -9.00
N ILE A 35 -12.42 27.76 -8.84
CA ILE A 35 -12.57 26.37 -8.38
C ILE A 35 -11.94 25.42 -9.39
N THR A 36 -11.15 24.46 -8.90
CA THR A 36 -10.52 23.41 -9.71
C THR A 36 -11.23 22.07 -9.55
N ARG A 37 -10.96 21.13 -10.45
CA ARG A 37 -11.43 19.75 -10.28
C ARG A 37 -10.93 19.13 -8.96
N ALA A 38 -9.70 19.46 -8.52
CA ALA A 38 -9.17 19.01 -7.23
C ALA A 38 -10.00 19.53 -6.04
N ALA A 39 -10.46 20.79 -6.10
CA ALA A 39 -11.35 21.32 -5.07
C ALA A 39 -12.69 20.58 -5.01
N ILE A 40 -13.26 20.24 -6.16
CA ILE A 40 -14.51 19.47 -6.23
C ILE A 40 -14.30 18.07 -5.66
N LEU A 41 -13.25 17.36 -6.10
CA LEU A 41 -12.92 16.02 -5.61
C LEU A 41 -12.75 15.99 -4.09
N LEU A 42 -11.95 16.93 -3.54
CA LEU A 42 -11.55 16.89 -2.14
C LEU A 42 -12.54 17.55 -1.18
N LEU A 43 -13.24 18.61 -1.61
CA LEU A 43 -14.10 19.44 -0.76
C LEU A 43 -15.50 19.65 -1.30
N GLY A 44 -15.80 19.21 -2.54
CA GLY A 44 -17.10 19.41 -3.18
C GLY A 44 -18.24 18.74 -2.42
N ARG A 45 -19.44 19.22 -2.62
CA ARG A 45 -20.66 18.53 -2.22
C ARG A 45 -20.99 17.45 -3.26
N GLU A 46 -21.82 16.48 -2.89
CA GLU A 46 -22.17 15.36 -3.77
C GLU A 46 -22.74 15.84 -5.12
N GLU A 47 -23.61 16.83 -5.09
CA GLU A 47 -24.21 17.44 -6.30
C GLU A 47 -23.19 18.15 -7.21
N SER A 48 -21.99 18.45 -6.72
CA SER A 48 -20.93 19.07 -7.53
C SER A 48 -20.22 18.07 -8.45
N GLU A 49 -20.46 16.78 -8.29
CA GLU A 49 -19.78 15.75 -9.10
C GLU A 49 -20.05 15.92 -10.60
N HIS A 50 -21.23 16.42 -10.98
CA HIS A 50 -21.57 16.61 -12.39
C HIS A 50 -20.63 17.57 -13.13
N PHE A 51 -19.98 18.51 -12.43
CA PHE A 51 -19.02 19.45 -13.04
C PHE A 51 -17.68 18.79 -13.42
N ILE A 52 -17.43 17.58 -12.96
CA ILE A 52 -16.19 16.86 -13.26
C ILE A 52 -16.40 15.66 -14.18
N ASN A 53 -17.61 15.44 -14.68
CA ASN A 53 -17.91 14.34 -15.61
C ASN A 53 -16.86 14.26 -16.75
N PRO A 54 -16.35 13.06 -17.13
CA PRO A 54 -16.77 11.71 -16.70
C PRO A 54 -16.15 11.24 -15.37
N ALA A 55 -15.36 12.06 -14.68
CA ALA A 55 -14.75 11.70 -13.42
C ALA A 55 -15.81 11.33 -12.37
N GLN A 56 -15.53 10.29 -11.58
CA GLN A 56 -16.33 9.92 -10.42
C GLN A 56 -15.52 10.14 -9.14
N ALA A 57 -16.03 11.01 -8.27
CA ALA A 57 -15.46 11.27 -6.95
C ALA A 57 -15.98 10.23 -5.94
N LYS A 58 -15.79 8.95 -6.21
CA LYS A 58 -16.40 7.87 -5.42
C LYS A 58 -15.40 6.80 -5.02
N ILE A 59 -15.49 6.38 -3.76
CA ILE A 59 -14.79 5.21 -3.21
C ILE A 59 -15.85 4.19 -2.80
N ARG A 60 -15.80 3.00 -3.36
CA ARG A 60 -16.64 1.87 -2.97
C ARG A 60 -15.87 0.96 -2.02
N TRP A 61 -16.37 0.77 -0.82
CA TRP A 61 -15.97 -0.32 0.05
C TRP A 61 -16.95 -1.49 -0.12
N LEU A 62 -16.41 -2.71 -0.17
CA LEU A 62 -17.15 -3.94 -0.36
C LEU A 62 -16.58 -5.01 0.57
N LEU A 63 -17.42 -5.54 1.46
CA LEU A 63 -17.09 -6.66 2.31
C LEU A 63 -17.50 -7.97 1.65
N LYS A 64 -16.57 -8.92 1.54
CA LYS A 64 -16.83 -10.28 1.04
C LYS A 64 -16.63 -11.32 2.13
N ASP A 65 -17.38 -12.42 2.04
CA ASP A 65 -17.14 -13.61 2.86
C ASP A 65 -16.04 -14.50 2.26
N SER A 66 -15.72 -15.61 2.97
CA SER A 66 -14.72 -16.58 2.53
C SER A 66 -15.08 -17.30 1.22
N ALA A 67 -16.37 -17.34 0.86
CA ALA A 67 -16.85 -17.89 -0.40
C ALA A 67 -16.84 -16.86 -1.54
N GLY A 68 -16.47 -15.60 -1.26
CA GLY A 68 -16.42 -14.51 -2.23
C GLY A 68 -17.75 -13.77 -2.44
N ASN A 69 -18.80 -14.09 -1.66
CA ASN A 69 -20.08 -13.39 -1.76
C ASN A 69 -20.03 -12.02 -1.08
N ASP A 70 -20.77 -11.08 -1.62
CA ASP A 70 -20.89 -9.73 -1.07
C ASP A 70 -21.76 -9.76 0.21
N LYS A 71 -21.20 -9.28 1.34
CA LYS A 71 -21.89 -9.19 2.63
C LYS A 71 -22.42 -7.80 2.94
N ASP A 72 -21.63 -6.77 2.62
CA ASP A 72 -21.98 -5.36 2.84
C ASP A 72 -21.23 -4.51 1.84
N TYR A 73 -21.75 -3.34 1.53
CA TYR A 73 -21.05 -2.36 0.71
C TYR A 73 -21.42 -0.94 1.09
N ARG A 74 -20.51 -0.02 0.80
CA ARG A 74 -20.75 1.42 0.89
C ARG A 74 -20.07 2.13 -0.26
N ILE A 75 -20.72 3.20 -0.69
CA ILE A 75 -20.16 4.13 -1.67
C ILE A 75 -20.10 5.48 -0.99
N GLU A 76 -18.89 6.01 -0.81
CA GLU A 76 -18.67 7.36 -0.31
C GLU A 76 -18.28 8.25 -1.48
N GLY A 77 -19.01 9.37 -1.62
CA GLY A 77 -18.76 10.38 -2.65
C GLY A 77 -17.87 11.52 -2.17
N CYS A 78 -17.81 12.59 -2.94
CA CYS A 78 -17.15 13.82 -2.46
C CYS A 78 -17.90 14.40 -1.25
N PRO A 79 -17.17 15.03 -0.35
CA PRO A 79 -15.75 15.35 -0.39
C PRO A 79 -14.86 14.13 -0.04
N LEU A 80 -13.90 13.81 -0.92
CA LEU A 80 -12.99 12.66 -0.70
C LEU A 80 -12.12 12.83 0.54
N LEU A 81 -11.86 14.07 0.98
CA LEU A 81 -11.17 14.34 2.24
C LEU A 81 -11.86 13.66 3.44
N LEU A 82 -13.19 13.62 3.45
CA LEU A 82 -13.98 12.96 4.50
C LEU A 82 -14.28 11.50 4.18
N ALA A 83 -14.39 11.16 2.89
CA ALA A 83 -14.67 9.81 2.45
C ALA A 83 -13.56 8.82 2.87
N VAL A 84 -12.30 9.25 2.87
CA VAL A 84 -11.16 8.42 3.32
C VAL A 84 -11.36 7.96 4.77
N ASP A 85 -11.69 8.88 5.68
CA ASP A 85 -11.88 8.53 7.09
C ASP A 85 -13.11 7.64 7.29
N LYS A 86 -14.19 7.86 6.55
CA LYS A 86 -15.39 7.01 6.58
C LYS A 86 -15.09 5.59 6.11
N ILE A 87 -14.35 5.43 5.02
CA ILE A 87 -13.92 4.11 4.53
C ILE A 87 -12.97 3.46 5.52
N TYR A 88 -11.98 4.22 6.04
CA TYR A 88 -11.04 3.72 7.03
C TYR A 88 -11.75 3.15 8.28
N THR A 89 -12.74 3.87 8.84
CA THR A 89 -13.48 3.42 10.01
C THR A 89 -14.42 2.24 9.73
N ARG A 90 -14.71 1.97 8.47
CA ARG A 90 -15.55 0.84 8.05
C ARG A 90 -14.77 -0.45 7.98
N ILE A 91 -13.49 -0.39 7.65
CA ILE A 91 -12.60 -1.56 7.63
C ILE A 91 -12.49 -2.11 9.05
N ARG A 92 -12.80 -3.40 9.23
CA ARG A 92 -12.92 -4.03 10.55
C ARG A 92 -11.60 -4.05 11.32
N ASN A 93 -10.48 -4.12 10.64
CA ASN A 93 -9.12 -4.10 11.19
C ASN A 93 -8.99 -4.86 12.52
N LEU A 94 -9.19 -6.18 12.48
CA LEU A 94 -9.22 -7.06 13.64
C LEU A 94 -7.88 -7.04 14.39
N LYS A 95 -7.91 -7.42 15.67
CA LYS A 95 -6.71 -7.56 16.50
C LYS A 95 -6.22 -9.01 16.48
N TYR A 96 -4.93 -9.20 16.22
CA TYR A 96 -4.24 -10.46 16.43
C TYR A 96 -3.51 -10.47 17.76
N ARG A 97 -3.65 -11.58 18.48
CA ARG A 97 -2.89 -11.84 19.68
C ARG A 97 -1.85 -12.91 19.39
N TYR A 98 -0.61 -12.64 19.69
CA TYR A 98 0.47 -13.61 19.60
C TYR A 98 1.33 -13.54 20.87
N ILE A 99 1.89 -14.69 21.26
CA ILE A 99 2.84 -14.76 22.37
C ILE A 99 4.23 -14.68 21.80
N LYS A 100 4.95 -13.63 22.15
CA LYS A 100 6.36 -13.46 21.78
C LYS A 100 7.22 -14.39 22.59
N ASP A 101 8.17 -15.06 21.94
CA ASP A 101 9.13 -15.95 22.62
C ASP A 101 9.80 -15.22 23.80
N GLY A 102 9.73 -15.83 25.00
CA GLY A 102 10.29 -15.26 26.22
C GLY A 102 9.38 -14.29 27.00
N THR A 103 8.10 -14.11 26.59
CA THR A 103 7.11 -13.33 27.34
C THR A 103 5.94 -14.20 27.78
N LEU A 104 5.36 -13.87 28.94
CA LEU A 104 4.14 -14.53 29.46
C LEU A 104 2.85 -13.85 28.98
N PHE A 105 2.94 -12.67 28.39
CA PHE A 105 1.80 -11.87 28.00
C PHE A 105 1.70 -11.80 26.47
N PRO A 106 0.48 -11.98 25.90
CA PRO A 106 0.26 -11.80 24.49
C PRO A 106 0.44 -10.33 24.07
N GLU A 107 1.11 -10.11 22.96
CA GLU A 107 1.11 -8.81 22.27
C GLU A 107 -0.07 -8.75 21.30
N GLU A 108 -0.73 -7.59 21.21
CA GLU A 108 -1.80 -7.35 20.25
C GLU A 108 -1.30 -6.46 19.12
N ILE A 109 -1.56 -6.88 17.89
CA ILE A 109 -1.31 -6.07 16.69
C ILE A 109 -2.58 -5.96 15.85
N ASP A 110 -2.76 -4.82 15.21
CA ASP A 110 -3.83 -4.67 14.23
C ASP A 110 -3.59 -5.57 13.03
N GLN A 111 -4.66 -6.12 12.44
CA GLN A 111 -4.57 -6.92 11.22
C GLN A 111 -3.91 -6.15 10.08
N TYR A 112 -4.23 -4.88 9.95
CA TYR A 112 -3.63 -3.97 8.97
C TYR A 112 -3.07 -2.74 9.68
N GLU A 113 -1.85 -2.37 9.32
CA GLU A 113 -1.25 -1.14 9.84
C GLU A 113 -2.06 0.08 9.36
N PRO A 114 -2.49 0.97 10.27
CA PRO A 114 -3.29 2.16 9.92
C PRO A 114 -2.67 3.02 8.82
N PHE A 115 -1.35 3.17 8.84
CA PHE A 115 -0.62 3.89 7.79
C PHE A 115 -0.81 3.23 6.43
N VAL A 116 -0.71 1.89 6.35
CA VAL A 116 -0.81 1.13 5.09
C VAL A 116 -2.19 1.30 4.45
N ILE A 117 -3.27 1.25 5.25
CA ILE A 117 -4.64 1.47 4.76
C ILE A 117 -4.77 2.88 4.16
N ARG A 118 -4.36 3.91 4.92
CA ARG A 118 -4.47 5.31 4.49
C ARG A 118 -3.64 5.60 3.25
N GLU A 119 -2.41 5.10 3.22
CA GLU A 119 -1.52 5.27 2.09
C GLU A 119 -2.10 4.62 0.84
N ALA A 120 -2.63 3.39 0.93
CA ALA A 120 -3.24 2.71 -0.20
C ALA A 120 -4.47 3.46 -0.75
N ILE A 121 -5.36 3.97 0.12
CA ILE A 121 -6.53 4.75 -0.31
C ILE A 121 -6.08 6.07 -0.96
N ASN A 122 -5.15 6.78 -0.34
CA ASN A 122 -4.69 8.07 -0.84
C ASN A 122 -3.93 7.93 -2.17
N ASN A 123 -3.15 6.86 -2.34
CA ASN A 123 -2.52 6.54 -3.62
C ASN A 123 -3.56 6.28 -4.71
N CYS A 124 -4.65 5.56 -4.40
CA CYS A 124 -5.74 5.39 -5.34
C CYS A 124 -6.34 6.74 -5.75
N ILE A 125 -6.55 7.69 -4.83
CA ILE A 125 -7.09 9.03 -5.15
C ILE A 125 -6.11 9.83 -6.00
N ALA A 126 -4.84 9.88 -5.61
CA ALA A 126 -3.82 10.67 -6.30
C ALA A 126 -3.53 10.17 -7.72
N HIS A 127 -3.63 8.85 -7.95
CA HIS A 127 -3.25 8.20 -9.21
C HIS A 127 -4.42 7.68 -10.05
N GLN A 128 -5.68 7.82 -9.59
CA GLN A 128 -6.86 7.50 -10.39
C GLN A 128 -6.84 8.22 -11.72
N ASP A 129 -7.08 7.50 -12.80
CA ASP A 129 -7.38 8.09 -14.09
C ASP A 129 -8.84 8.52 -14.15
N TYR A 130 -9.09 9.75 -13.74
CA TYR A 130 -10.43 10.32 -13.68
C TYR A 130 -11.09 10.49 -15.07
N THR A 131 -10.32 10.43 -16.16
CA THR A 131 -10.88 10.52 -17.52
C THR A 131 -11.64 9.26 -17.92
N LYS A 132 -11.39 8.14 -17.24
CA LYS A 132 -12.03 6.84 -17.52
C LYS A 132 -13.39 6.65 -16.87
N GLY A 133 -13.87 7.59 -16.09
CA GLY A 133 -15.22 7.57 -15.51
C GLY A 133 -15.46 6.44 -14.49
N GLY A 134 -14.42 5.82 -13.97
CA GLY A 134 -14.54 4.75 -12.97
C GLY A 134 -14.33 5.24 -11.54
N ARG A 135 -14.67 4.38 -10.59
CA ARG A 135 -14.53 4.61 -9.15
C ARG A 135 -13.36 3.86 -8.56
N ILE A 136 -12.88 4.32 -7.41
CA ILE A 136 -11.91 3.60 -6.58
C ILE A 136 -12.65 2.47 -5.85
N ASN A 137 -12.02 1.29 -5.73
CA ASN A 137 -12.58 0.17 -4.99
C ASN A 137 -11.65 -0.24 -3.85
N VAL A 138 -12.26 -0.50 -2.70
CA VAL A 138 -11.65 -1.12 -1.53
C VAL A 138 -12.45 -2.38 -1.23
N ILE A 139 -11.86 -3.55 -1.46
CA ILE A 139 -12.51 -4.84 -1.20
C ILE A 139 -11.88 -5.42 0.05
N GLU A 140 -12.69 -5.68 1.06
CA GLU A 140 -12.31 -6.31 2.29
C GLU A 140 -12.74 -7.78 2.27
N MET A 141 -11.78 -8.66 2.45
CA MET A 141 -11.96 -10.10 2.65
C MET A 141 -11.55 -10.46 4.07
N GLU A 142 -11.62 -11.74 4.41
CA GLU A 142 -11.24 -12.21 5.74
C GLU A 142 -9.80 -11.85 6.13
N ASP A 143 -8.86 -12.09 5.20
CA ASP A 143 -7.42 -11.93 5.43
C ASP A 143 -6.75 -10.89 4.51
N GLN A 144 -7.52 -10.18 3.71
CA GLN A 144 -6.96 -9.30 2.69
C GLN A 144 -7.77 -8.01 2.51
N LEU A 145 -7.06 -6.93 2.26
CA LEU A 145 -7.60 -5.69 1.70
C LEU A 145 -7.08 -5.52 0.28
N VAL A 146 -7.98 -5.29 -0.66
CA VAL A 146 -7.64 -5.05 -2.07
C VAL A 146 -8.07 -3.65 -2.45
N PHE A 147 -7.12 -2.83 -2.88
CA PHE A 147 -7.33 -1.46 -3.35
C PHE A 147 -7.14 -1.42 -4.86
N THR A 148 -8.04 -0.75 -5.57
CA THR A 148 -7.97 -0.68 -7.03
C THR A 148 -8.33 0.70 -7.53
N ASN A 149 -7.49 1.24 -8.41
CA ASN A 149 -7.76 2.44 -9.19
C ASN A 149 -7.46 2.22 -10.67
N LEU A 150 -8.11 2.99 -11.54
CA LEU A 150 -7.88 2.97 -12.98
C LEU A 150 -6.64 3.77 -13.35
N GLY A 151 -5.99 3.34 -14.43
CA GLY A 151 -4.80 3.96 -15.02
C GLY A 151 -3.53 3.16 -14.74
N SER A 152 -2.59 3.24 -15.67
CA SER A 152 -1.30 2.58 -15.59
C SER A 152 -0.45 3.06 -14.40
N PHE A 153 0.44 2.22 -13.91
CA PHE A 153 1.41 2.59 -12.89
C PHE A 153 2.55 3.39 -13.53
N ILE A 154 2.56 4.71 -13.31
CA ILE A 154 3.47 5.66 -13.98
C ILE A 154 4.96 5.34 -13.77
N PRO A 155 5.43 4.95 -12.55
CA PRO A 155 6.84 4.64 -12.32
C PRO A 155 7.34 3.39 -13.07
N GLY A 156 6.44 2.60 -13.65
CA GLY A 156 6.73 1.40 -14.42
C GLY A 156 6.84 0.14 -13.57
N SER A 157 7.63 0.12 -12.49
CA SER A 157 7.68 -1.01 -11.56
C SER A 157 7.74 -0.58 -10.11
N VAL A 158 7.19 -1.42 -9.23
CA VAL A 158 7.17 -1.20 -7.77
C VAL A 158 8.58 -1.30 -7.19
N GLU A 159 9.37 -2.24 -7.68
CA GLU A 159 10.75 -2.44 -7.28
C GLU A 159 11.61 -1.19 -7.53
N LYS A 160 11.39 -0.52 -8.67
CA LYS A 160 12.06 0.74 -8.98
C LYS A 160 11.74 1.81 -7.93
N VAL A 161 10.47 2.02 -7.61
CA VAL A 161 10.02 3.00 -6.61
C VAL A 161 10.65 2.72 -5.24
N ILE A 162 10.69 1.46 -4.83
CA ILE A 162 11.24 1.07 -3.53
C ILE A 162 12.76 1.29 -3.49
N ARG A 163 13.47 0.94 -4.55
CA ARG A 163 14.93 1.06 -4.65
C ARG A 163 15.39 2.51 -4.68
N GLU A 164 14.76 3.31 -5.52
CA GLU A 164 15.13 4.72 -5.67
C GLU A 164 14.80 5.53 -4.42
N ASN A 165 13.77 5.11 -3.65
CA ASN A 165 13.32 5.78 -2.43
C ASN A 165 13.23 7.32 -2.59
N ALA A 166 12.89 7.75 -3.78
CA ALA A 166 12.79 9.14 -4.17
C ALA A 166 11.32 9.54 -4.37
N PRO A 167 10.99 10.82 -4.23
CA PRO A 167 9.68 11.32 -4.63
C PRO A 167 9.45 11.03 -6.10
N GLU A 168 8.21 10.66 -6.46
CA GLU A 168 7.86 10.50 -7.86
C GLU A 168 8.02 11.83 -8.61
N GLU A 169 8.74 11.82 -9.71
CA GLU A 169 8.91 13.00 -10.56
C GLU A 169 7.62 13.40 -11.27
N ARG A 170 6.70 12.43 -11.45
CA ARG A 170 5.47 12.63 -12.22
C ARG A 170 4.29 11.97 -11.52
N TYR A 171 3.32 12.79 -11.13
CA TYR A 171 2.01 12.33 -10.66
C TYR A 171 0.99 12.41 -11.80
N ARG A 172 0.08 11.45 -11.87
CA ARG A 172 -1.04 11.53 -12.84
C ARG A 172 -1.86 12.80 -12.61
N ASN A 173 -2.14 13.13 -11.37
CA ASN A 173 -2.93 14.28 -10.96
C ASN A 173 -2.10 15.21 -10.08
N GLN A 174 -1.05 15.84 -10.64
CA GLN A 174 -0.08 16.64 -9.89
C GLN A 174 -0.72 17.72 -8.99
N PHE A 175 -1.70 18.44 -9.52
CA PHE A 175 -2.38 19.50 -8.77
C PHE A 175 -3.18 18.92 -7.60
N LEU A 176 -3.87 17.80 -7.81
CA LEU A 176 -4.60 17.06 -6.78
C LEU A 176 -3.63 16.53 -5.70
N ALA A 177 -2.52 15.91 -6.09
CA ALA A 177 -1.52 15.40 -5.17
C ALA A 177 -0.93 16.52 -4.28
N ASN A 178 -0.65 17.69 -4.86
CA ASN A 178 -0.20 18.85 -4.11
C ASN A 178 -1.26 19.35 -3.10
N ALA A 179 -2.54 19.36 -3.48
CA ALA A 179 -3.63 19.70 -2.58
C ALA A 179 -3.75 18.70 -1.42
N MET A 180 -3.69 17.39 -1.73
CA MET A 180 -3.71 16.31 -0.74
C MET A 180 -2.54 16.42 0.25
N PHE A 181 -1.34 16.76 -0.23
CA PHE A 181 -0.18 17.01 0.62
C PHE A 181 -0.42 18.20 1.57
N ASN A 182 -0.93 19.31 1.06
CA ASN A 182 -1.23 20.50 1.86
C ASN A 182 -2.33 20.25 2.90
N LEU A 183 -3.29 19.37 2.57
CA LEU A 183 -4.38 18.98 3.47
C LEU A 183 -4.00 17.82 4.42
N LYS A 184 -2.73 17.41 4.44
CA LYS A 184 -2.23 16.32 5.30
C LYS A 184 -2.94 14.98 5.06
N MET A 185 -3.40 14.73 3.84
CA MET A 185 -3.89 13.40 3.43
C MET A 185 -2.71 12.45 3.18
N VAL A 186 -1.61 12.96 2.65
CA VAL A 186 -0.35 12.24 2.45
C VAL A 186 0.77 12.87 3.29
N ASP A 187 1.59 12.04 3.92
CA ASP A 187 2.58 12.53 4.89
C ASP A 187 3.86 13.07 4.24
N THR A 188 4.28 12.48 3.14
CA THR A 188 5.55 12.82 2.50
C THR A 188 5.42 12.90 0.99
N ALA A 189 6.24 13.75 0.39
CA ALA A 189 6.43 13.76 -1.05
C ALA A 189 7.30 12.56 -1.46
N GLY A 190 6.73 11.37 -1.51
CA GLY A 190 7.40 10.12 -1.89
C GLY A 190 7.71 9.16 -0.73
N GLY A 191 8.06 7.92 -1.06
CA GLY A 191 8.43 6.88 -0.09
C GLY A 191 7.28 6.16 0.59
N GLY A 192 6.01 6.51 0.30
CA GLY A 192 4.83 5.87 0.90
C GLY A 192 4.75 4.38 0.59
N ILE A 193 4.94 4.01 -0.68
CA ILE A 193 4.96 2.59 -1.10
C ILE A 193 6.06 1.84 -0.36
N ARG A 194 7.30 2.39 -0.30
CA ARG A 194 8.40 1.74 0.43
C ARG A 194 8.07 1.52 1.91
N LYS A 195 7.43 2.49 2.57
CA LYS A 195 6.98 2.36 3.96
C LYS A 195 5.93 1.26 4.12
N MET A 196 5.00 1.10 3.18
CA MET A 196 4.03 0.00 3.22
C MET A 196 4.73 -1.37 3.24
N PHE A 197 5.79 -1.54 2.43
CA PHE A 197 6.61 -2.75 2.43
C PHE A 197 7.35 -2.95 3.75
N LEU A 198 7.94 -1.89 4.31
CA LEU A 198 8.64 -1.96 5.59
C LEU A 198 7.70 -2.36 6.73
N TYR A 199 6.51 -1.75 6.83
CA TYR A 199 5.53 -2.11 7.85
C TYR A 199 5.08 -3.57 7.76
N GLN A 200 4.81 -4.07 6.55
CA GLN A 200 4.44 -5.48 6.38
C GLN A 200 5.60 -6.41 6.77
N ARG A 201 6.84 -6.08 6.37
CA ARG A 201 8.04 -6.81 6.75
C ARG A 201 8.22 -6.87 8.27
N GLU A 202 8.15 -5.72 8.96
CA GLU A 202 8.35 -5.61 10.41
C GLU A 202 7.32 -6.42 11.20
N ARG A 203 6.15 -6.62 10.62
CA ARG A 203 5.05 -7.39 11.21
C ARG A 203 5.07 -8.87 10.79
N PHE A 204 6.03 -9.28 9.98
CA PHE A 204 6.15 -10.63 9.41
C PHE A 204 4.94 -11.03 8.56
N PHE A 205 4.24 -10.08 7.99
CA PHE A 205 3.14 -10.30 7.06
C PHE A 205 3.67 -10.31 5.62
N PRO A 206 2.96 -10.96 4.69
CA PRO A 206 3.31 -10.91 3.28
C PRO A 206 3.46 -9.48 2.78
N LEU A 207 4.46 -9.25 1.93
CA LEU A 207 4.66 -7.94 1.31
C LEU A 207 3.46 -7.56 0.44
N PRO A 208 3.16 -6.25 0.28
CA PRO A 208 2.11 -5.78 -0.60
C PRO A 208 2.27 -6.36 -2.00
N ASP A 209 1.20 -6.90 -2.55
CA ASP A 209 1.18 -7.48 -3.89
C ASP A 209 0.52 -6.54 -4.89
N TYR A 210 1.25 -6.19 -5.95
CA TYR A 210 0.81 -5.28 -7.00
C TYR A 210 0.51 -6.05 -8.28
N ASP A 211 -0.72 -5.93 -8.76
CA ASP A 211 -1.14 -6.32 -10.10
C ASP A 211 -1.32 -5.03 -10.92
N LEU A 212 -0.48 -4.86 -11.93
CA LEU A 212 -0.41 -3.67 -12.79
C LEU A 212 -0.97 -3.95 -14.19
N SER A 213 -1.69 -5.05 -14.35
CA SER A 213 -2.33 -5.44 -15.59
C SER A 213 -3.59 -4.60 -15.90
N GLU A 214 -4.07 -4.70 -17.13
CA GLU A 214 -5.38 -4.16 -17.56
C GLU A 214 -5.55 -2.63 -17.35
N ASP A 215 -4.46 -1.87 -17.47
CA ASP A 215 -4.48 -0.41 -17.31
C ASP A 215 -5.17 0.04 -16.01
N ARG A 216 -4.87 -0.69 -14.95
CA ARG A 216 -5.27 -0.42 -13.57
C ARG A 216 -4.14 -0.76 -12.60
N VAL A 217 -4.18 -0.17 -11.43
CA VAL A 217 -3.34 -0.55 -10.30
C VAL A 217 -4.21 -1.25 -9.28
N LYS A 218 -3.87 -2.51 -8.95
CA LYS A 218 -4.51 -3.27 -7.90
C LYS A 218 -3.46 -3.64 -6.86
N VAL A 219 -3.69 -3.25 -5.61
CA VAL A 219 -2.80 -3.53 -4.48
C VAL A 219 -3.52 -4.45 -3.51
N THR A 220 -2.92 -5.59 -3.19
CA THR A 220 -3.41 -6.52 -2.19
C THR A 220 -2.53 -6.45 -0.94
N ILE A 221 -3.13 -6.15 0.19
CA ILE A 221 -2.49 -6.16 1.51
C ILE A 221 -3.02 -7.36 2.27
N THR A 222 -2.14 -8.31 2.57
CA THR A 222 -2.49 -9.49 3.36
C THR A 222 -2.27 -9.19 4.84
N GLY A 223 -3.30 -9.36 5.65
CA GLY A 223 -3.31 -9.12 7.09
C GLY A 223 -3.19 -10.41 7.91
N LYS A 224 -2.37 -11.35 7.45
CA LYS A 224 -2.18 -12.67 8.06
C LYS A 224 -0.79 -13.19 7.71
N VAL A 225 -0.16 -13.87 8.65
CA VAL A 225 1.05 -14.64 8.35
C VAL A 225 0.66 -15.87 7.55
N LEU A 226 1.13 -15.97 6.29
CA LEU A 226 0.85 -17.10 5.42
C LEU A 226 1.85 -18.24 5.61
N ASP A 227 3.11 -17.88 5.79
CA ASP A 227 4.21 -18.81 5.99
C ASP A 227 5.06 -18.34 7.19
N ILE A 228 4.85 -18.99 8.33
CA ILE A 228 5.53 -18.63 9.57
C ILE A 228 7.04 -18.87 9.46
N ASP A 229 7.45 -19.89 8.72
CA ASP A 229 8.85 -20.29 8.60
C ASP A 229 9.61 -19.31 7.69
N PHE A 230 8.99 -18.91 6.58
CA PHE A 230 9.54 -17.84 5.75
C PHE A 230 9.63 -16.52 6.50
N ALA A 231 8.57 -16.13 7.20
CA ALA A 231 8.54 -14.93 8.00
C ALA A 231 9.65 -14.92 9.07
N ARG A 232 9.82 -16.02 9.79
CA ARG A 232 10.90 -16.21 10.79
C ARG A 232 12.29 -16.19 10.15
N THR A 233 12.44 -16.82 9.00
CA THR A 233 13.70 -16.82 8.24
C THR A 233 14.11 -15.39 7.90
N LEU A 234 13.21 -14.59 7.38
CA LEU A 234 13.47 -13.19 7.07
C LEU A 234 13.75 -12.35 8.33
N ALA A 235 13.02 -12.59 9.40
CA ALA A 235 13.20 -11.88 10.67
C ALA A 235 14.58 -12.09 11.29
N ARG A 236 15.14 -13.26 11.10
CA ARG A 236 16.44 -13.65 11.68
C ARG A 236 17.63 -13.25 10.84
N ASN A 237 17.46 -13.16 9.53
CA ASN A 237 18.50 -12.69 8.62
C ASN A 237 18.41 -11.16 8.48
N LYS A 238 18.83 -10.44 9.54
CA LYS A 238 18.76 -8.98 9.64
C LYS A 238 19.63 -8.25 8.61
N GLU A 239 20.61 -8.93 8.06
CA GLU A 239 21.51 -8.44 7.01
C GLU A 239 20.85 -8.37 5.63
N LEU A 240 19.70 -9.03 5.43
CA LEU A 240 18.97 -8.95 4.18
C LEU A 240 18.40 -7.55 3.96
N THR A 241 18.74 -6.98 2.83
CA THR A 241 18.16 -5.69 2.40
C THR A 241 16.68 -5.85 2.04
N LEU A 242 15.95 -4.75 2.01
CA LEU A 242 14.55 -4.79 1.58
C LEU A 242 14.42 -5.29 0.13
N ASP A 243 15.35 -4.93 -0.76
CA ASP A 243 15.36 -5.41 -2.15
C ASP A 243 15.53 -6.92 -2.22
N GLU A 244 16.44 -7.49 -1.43
CA GLU A 244 16.63 -8.94 -1.35
C GLU A 244 15.37 -9.65 -0.84
N ILE A 245 14.72 -9.09 0.18
CA ILE A 245 13.47 -9.64 0.71
C ILE A 245 12.35 -9.62 -0.34
N ILE A 246 12.24 -8.55 -1.11
CA ILE A 246 11.26 -8.46 -2.21
C ILE A 246 11.53 -9.54 -3.27
N LEU A 247 12.78 -9.75 -3.63
CA LEU A 247 13.16 -10.78 -4.60
C LEU A 247 12.92 -12.20 -4.05
N LEU A 248 13.19 -12.43 -2.76
CA LEU A 248 12.90 -13.70 -2.11
C LEU A 248 11.38 -13.94 -1.98
N ASP A 249 10.58 -12.90 -1.73
CA ASP A 249 9.12 -12.97 -1.75
C ASP A 249 8.58 -13.35 -3.16
N LYS A 250 9.22 -12.84 -4.24
CA LYS A 250 8.90 -13.28 -5.61
C LYS A 250 9.16 -14.77 -5.78
N VAL A 251 10.30 -15.27 -5.31
CA VAL A 251 10.64 -16.70 -5.37
C VAL A 251 9.63 -17.53 -4.60
N GLN A 252 9.30 -17.13 -3.38
CA GLN A 252 8.29 -17.80 -2.54
C GLN A 252 6.92 -17.87 -3.22
N LYS A 253 6.53 -16.79 -3.88
CA LYS A 253 5.25 -16.70 -4.61
C LYS A 253 5.30 -17.30 -6.03
N LYS A 254 6.40 -17.95 -6.40
CA LYS A 254 6.64 -18.52 -7.75
C LYS A 254 6.46 -17.49 -8.88
N LYS A 255 6.75 -16.22 -8.61
CA LYS A 255 6.74 -15.16 -9.61
C LYS A 255 8.03 -15.21 -10.45
N PRO A 256 7.98 -14.86 -11.75
CA PRO A 256 9.16 -14.90 -12.61
C PRO A 256 10.19 -13.86 -12.16
N LEU A 257 11.47 -14.26 -12.21
CA LEU A 257 12.61 -13.38 -12.06
C LEU A 257 13.14 -12.99 -13.45
N ASN A 258 13.60 -11.76 -13.60
CA ASN A 258 14.37 -11.37 -14.75
C ASN A 258 15.85 -11.83 -14.61
N GLU A 259 16.63 -11.76 -15.71
CA GLU A 259 18.00 -12.26 -15.73
C GLU A 259 18.93 -11.56 -14.71
N ALA A 260 18.75 -10.26 -14.50
CA ALA A 260 19.56 -9.50 -13.54
C ALA A 260 19.21 -9.88 -12.10
N GLU A 261 17.93 -10.04 -11.78
CA GLU A 261 17.44 -10.49 -10.46
C GLU A 261 17.92 -11.92 -10.15
N GLU A 262 17.81 -12.81 -11.13
CA GLU A 262 18.29 -14.18 -11.01
C GLU A 262 19.80 -14.24 -10.73
N LYS A 263 20.59 -13.54 -11.55
CA LYS A 263 22.04 -13.46 -11.39
C LYS A 263 22.40 -12.92 -10.00
N TYR A 264 21.80 -11.80 -9.60
CA TYR A 264 22.03 -11.17 -8.30
C TYR A 264 21.78 -12.13 -7.13
N LEU A 265 20.62 -12.80 -7.11
CA LEU A 265 20.27 -13.73 -6.05
C LEU A 265 21.19 -14.96 -6.01
N LYS A 266 21.64 -15.46 -7.17
CA LYS A 266 22.62 -16.56 -7.25
C LYS A 266 24.00 -16.14 -6.77
N ASP A 267 24.51 -14.97 -7.18
CA ASP A 267 25.81 -14.43 -6.75
C ASP A 267 25.84 -14.22 -5.23
N ARG A 268 24.72 -13.80 -4.67
CA ARG A 268 24.52 -13.65 -3.20
C ARG A 268 24.23 -14.98 -2.48
N LYS A 269 24.10 -16.10 -3.20
CA LYS A 269 23.74 -17.43 -2.68
C LYS A 269 22.42 -17.44 -1.90
N LEU A 270 21.47 -16.60 -2.30
CA LEU A 270 20.16 -16.47 -1.66
C LEU A 270 19.15 -17.48 -2.20
N ILE A 271 19.37 -17.96 -3.43
CA ILE A 271 18.49 -18.96 -4.07
C ILE A 271 19.29 -20.12 -4.63
N GLU A 272 18.60 -21.23 -4.80
CA GLU A 272 19.08 -22.47 -5.44
C GLU A 272 18.03 -22.96 -6.46
N GLY A 273 18.40 -23.94 -7.27
CA GLY A 273 17.55 -24.47 -8.31
C GLY A 273 17.85 -23.91 -9.71
N ARG A 274 16.99 -24.25 -10.67
CA ARG A 274 17.10 -23.84 -12.07
C ARG A 274 15.76 -23.29 -12.56
N LYS A 275 15.82 -22.39 -13.54
CA LYS A 275 14.63 -21.82 -14.18
C LYS A 275 13.74 -22.92 -14.74
N PRO A 276 12.40 -22.91 -14.50
CA PRO A 276 11.67 -21.86 -13.77
C PRO A 276 11.58 -22.08 -12.25
N ASN A 277 12.11 -23.18 -11.71
CA ASN A 277 11.92 -23.61 -10.33
C ASN A 277 13.10 -23.16 -9.45
N TYR A 278 12.95 -21.97 -8.85
CA TYR A 278 13.87 -21.48 -7.83
C TYR A 278 13.27 -21.63 -6.43
N TYR A 279 14.14 -21.84 -5.45
CA TYR A 279 13.79 -21.86 -4.03
C TYR A 279 14.86 -21.16 -3.20
N ILE A 280 14.48 -20.76 -2.01
CA ILE A 280 15.37 -20.08 -1.07
C ILE A 280 16.48 -21.04 -0.65
N SER A 281 17.73 -20.57 -0.64
CA SER A 281 18.89 -21.42 -0.37
C SER A 281 18.87 -22.05 1.03
N ALA A 282 19.41 -23.25 1.13
CA ALA A 282 19.56 -23.95 2.42
C ALA A 282 20.40 -23.15 3.42
N GLY A 283 21.31 -22.28 2.97
CA GLY A 283 22.11 -21.41 3.81
C GLY A 283 21.27 -20.43 4.62
N ILE A 284 20.22 -19.85 4.02
CA ILE A 284 19.24 -18.99 4.73
C ILE A 284 18.34 -19.83 5.62
N ALA A 285 17.82 -20.95 5.11
CA ALA A 285 17.00 -21.88 5.89
C ALA A 285 17.77 -22.51 7.07
N ALA A 286 19.10 -22.66 6.95
CA ALA A 286 19.94 -23.18 8.03
C ALA A 286 20.04 -22.26 9.25
N SER A 287 19.68 -20.99 9.13
CA SER A 287 19.60 -20.05 10.25
C SER A 287 18.38 -20.28 11.16
N LEU A 288 17.51 -21.21 10.83
CA LEU A 288 16.38 -21.64 11.66
C LEU A 288 16.91 -22.47 12.84
N PRO A 289 16.57 -22.14 14.11
CA PRO A 289 17.07 -22.86 15.28
C PRO A 289 16.41 -24.21 15.49
N ASP A 290 15.28 -24.48 14.84
CA ASP A 290 14.55 -25.73 15.00
C ASP A 290 14.95 -26.72 13.91
N SER A 291 15.47 -27.89 14.34
CA SER A 291 15.83 -28.98 13.45
C SER A 291 14.65 -29.53 12.64
N ALA A 292 13.42 -29.43 13.18
CA ALA A 292 12.19 -29.86 12.48
C ALA A 292 11.87 -28.93 11.32
N MET A 293 12.04 -27.61 11.48
CA MET A 293 11.83 -26.62 10.42
C MET A 293 12.87 -26.78 9.30
N LYS A 294 14.13 -26.98 9.67
CA LYS A 294 15.19 -27.23 8.69
C LYS A 294 14.92 -28.50 7.89
N ALA A 295 14.46 -29.56 8.55
CA ALA A 295 14.06 -30.82 7.91
C ALA A 295 12.86 -30.65 6.95
N HIS A 296 11.89 -29.79 7.31
CA HIS A 296 10.75 -29.45 6.44
C HIS A 296 11.21 -28.72 5.17
N TYR A 297 12.06 -27.71 5.30
CA TYR A 297 12.64 -26.99 4.17
C TYR A 297 13.45 -27.89 3.23
N ILE A 298 14.26 -28.77 3.79
CA ILE A 298 15.05 -29.75 3.01
C ILE A 298 14.11 -30.78 2.33
N LYS A 299 13.06 -31.21 3.03
CA LYS A 299 12.12 -32.20 2.53
C LYS A 299 11.25 -31.68 1.40
N THR A 300 10.72 -30.45 1.50
CA THR A 300 9.97 -29.81 0.42
C THR A 300 10.83 -29.53 -0.81
N ARG A 301 12.12 -29.30 -0.60
CA ARG A 301 13.11 -29.09 -1.66
C ARG A 301 13.44 -30.36 -2.45
N GLY A 302 13.40 -31.52 -1.82
CA GLY A 302 13.73 -32.82 -2.47
C GLY A 302 12.58 -33.50 -3.21
N PHE A 303 11.37 -32.90 -3.21
CA PHE A 303 10.20 -33.47 -3.90
C PHE A 303 9.85 -32.75 -5.20
N ASP A 304 10.58 -31.71 -5.58
CA ASP A 304 10.40 -30.96 -6.83
C ASP A 304 11.45 -31.34 -7.91
N ASP A 305 12.18 -32.48 -7.73
CA ASP A 305 13.10 -33.06 -8.73
C ASP A 305 12.40 -34.14 -9.59
#